data_788da34aa185050efcf79ccc6887b144
#
_entry.id   788da34aa185050efcf79ccc6887b144
#
_cell.length_a   1.000
_cell.length_b   1.000
_cell.length_c   1.000
_cell.angle_alpha   90.00
_cell.angle_beta   90.00
_cell.angle_gamma   90.00
#
_symmetry.space_group_name_H-M   'P 1'
#
loop_
_entity.id
_entity.type
_entity.pdbx_description
1 polymer ?
#
loop_
_entity_poly.entity_id
_entity_poly.type
_entity_poly.pdbx_seq_one_letter_code
_entity_poly.pdbx_strand_id
1 'polypeptide(L)'
;MNLVHLKYAVEVAETGSINKASEKLYVSQPNLSRAIKELEASLGVTIFDRSAKGMVLTPDGEVFVRYARSILRQVDAIEEVFSKGTTEKKKFSISVPRASYVTDAFAEFSKLLDKDTPVEIFYKETNSMRSMKNILQDEYKLCIIRYAEGYDKYYKSTFDEKGLTYELITEFQYVLLMSKNSTLAEKENITFDDLRDRIEIAHADPYVPSLPLSEVKKEELPDNSQRLIFVFERASQFELLSRNPDTFMWVSPIPQELLDRYGLIQRVCPENTRKYKDVLVHRKDYELTDLDNMFIEQLVKAKRKTFG
;
A
#
# COMPACT_ATOMS: atom_id res chain seq x y z
N MET A 1 -11.00 -27.16 -18.51
CA MET A 1 -10.23 -25.95 -18.13
C MET A 1 -8.77 -26.18 -18.51
N ASN A 2 -8.08 -25.19 -19.13
CA ASN A 2 -6.65 -25.22 -19.46
C ASN A 2 -6.02 -23.84 -19.21
N LEU A 3 -4.68 -23.74 -19.21
CA LEU A 3 -3.96 -22.51 -18.92
C LEU A 3 -4.29 -21.39 -19.95
N VAL A 4 -4.57 -21.71 -21.19
CA VAL A 4 -4.93 -20.74 -22.22
C VAL A 4 -6.26 -20.08 -21.88
N HIS A 5 -7.25 -20.85 -21.41
CA HIS A 5 -8.54 -20.31 -20.97
C HIS A 5 -8.38 -19.37 -19.74
N LEU A 6 -7.45 -19.69 -18.81
CA LEU A 6 -7.14 -18.82 -17.68
C LEU A 6 -6.54 -17.49 -18.17
N LYS A 7 -5.55 -17.54 -19.08
CA LYS A 7 -4.93 -16.35 -19.68
C LYS A 7 -5.99 -15.47 -20.37
N TYR A 8 -6.89 -16.09 -21.13
CA TYR A 8 -7.97 -15.38 -21.82
C TYR A 8 -8.94 -14.68 -20.86
N ALA A 9 -9.36 -15.37 -19.81
CA ALA A 9 -10.27 -14.77 -18.83
C ALA A 9 -9.62 -13.62 -18.05
N VAL A 10 -8.36 -13.75 -17.67
CA VAL A 10 -7.61 -12.68 -16.99
C VAL A 10 -7.48 -11.46 -17.91
N GLU A 11 -7.12 -11.63 -19.18
CA GLU A 11 -6.98 -10.52 -20.13
C GLU A 11 -8.30 -9.81 -20.42
N VAL A 12 -9.41 -10.55 -20.54
CA VAL A 12 -10.75 -9.97 -20.69
C VAL A 12 -11.13 -9.16 -19.46
N ALA A 13 -10.79 -9.64 -18.26
CA ALA A 13 -11.04 -8.91 -17.01
C ALA A 13 -10.23 -7.61 -16.92
N GLU A 14 -9.00 -7.60 -17.41
CA GLU A 14 -8.12 -6.42 -17.37
C GLU A 14 -8.54 -5.35 -18.38
N THR A 15 -8.92 -5.78 -19.57
CA THR A 15 -9.30 -4.86 -20.68
C THR A 15 -10.75 -4.40 -20.60
N GLY A 16 -11.62 -5.14 -19.90
CA GLY A 16 -13.07 -4.95 -19.87
C GLY A 16 -13.73 -5.15 -21.24
N SER A 17 -13.03 -5.78 -22.21
CA SER A 17 -13.50 -5.90 -23.60
C SER A 17 -12.91 -7.12 -24.30
N ILE A 18 -13.78 -7.98 -24.85
CA ILE A 18 -13.32 -9.13 -25.65
C ILE A 18 -12.51 -8.68 -26.88
N ASN A 19 -12.89 -7.58 -27.53
CA ASN A 19 -12.17 -7.07 -28.69
C ASN A 19 -10.74 -6.62 -28.33
N LYS A 20 -10.59 -5.79 -27.30
CA LYS A 20 -9.26 -5.33 -26.83
C LYS A 20 -8.42 -6.51 -26.35
N ALA A 21 -9.01 -7.45 -25.63
CA ALA A 21 -8.32 -8.66 -25.19
C ALA A 21 -7.85 -9.52 -26.37
N SER A 22 -8.68 -9.68 -27.40
CA SER A 22 -8.32 -10.45 -28.60
C SER A 22 -7.16 -9.83 -29.38
N GLU A 23 -7.14 -8.49 -29.50
CA GLU A 23 -6.02 -7.74 -30.10
C GLU A 23 -4.72 -7.95 -29.31
N LYS A 24 -4.77 -7.81 -27.99
CA LYS A 24 -3.60 -7.94 -27.11
C LYS A 24 -3.05 -9.38 -27.09
N LEU A 25 -3.95 -10.36 -27.19
CA LEU A 25 -3.59 -11.79 -27.18
C LEU A 25 -3.26 -12.33 -28.59
N TYR A 26 -3.38 -11.52 -29.64
CA TYR A 26 -3.19 -11.93 -31.03
C TYR A 26 -4.07 -13.12 -31.45
N VAL A 27 -5.32 -13.15 -30.98
CA VAL A 27 -6.30 -14.20 -31.32
C VAL A 27 -7.56 -13.58 -31.95
N SER A 28 -8.31 -14.39 -32.73
CA SER A 28 -9.56 -13.89 -33.26
C SER A 28 -10.63 -13.73 -32.17
N GLN A 29 -11.41 -12.65 -32.23
CA GLN A 29 -12.50 -12.39 -31.29
C GLN A 29 -13.49 -13.57 -31.15
N PRO A 30 -13.92 -14.25 -32.25
CA PRO A 30 -14.80 -15.42 -32.14
C PRO A 30 -14.18 -16.56 -31.31
N ASN A 31 -12.87 -16.81 -31.48
CA ASN A 31 -12.17 -17.85 -30.75
C ASN A 31 -12.09 -17.50 -29.25
N LEU A 32 -11.74 -16.26 -28.92
CA LEU A 32 -11.72 -15.79 -27.54
C LEU A 32 -13.10 -15.88 -26.88
N SER A 33 -14.13 -15.42 -27.57
CA SER A 33 -15.51 -15.47 -27.07
C SER A 33 -15.99 -16.92 -26.84
N ARG A 34 -15.63 -17.86 -27.74
CA ARG A 34 -15.94 -19.28 -27.60
C ARG A 34 -15.21 -19.87 -26.37
N ALA A 35 -13.91 -19.60 -26.24
CA ALA A 35 -13.11 -20.10 -25.14
C ALA A 35 -13.64 -19.64 -23.74
N ILE A 36 -14.10 -18.38 -23.64
CA ILE A 36 -14.74 -17.90 -22.40
C ILE A 36 -16.05 -18.65 -22.13
N LYS A 37 -16.91 -18.86 -23.15
CA LYS A 37 -18.14 -19.64 -22.96
C LYS A 37 -17.90 -21.10 -22.57
N GLU A 38 -16.90 -21.74 -23.19
CA GLU A 38 -16.50 -23.11 -22.83
C GLU A 38 -15.97 -23.19 -21.42
N LEU A 39 -15.22 -22.18 -20.97
CA LEU A 39 -14.73 -22.07 -19.61
C LEU A 39 -15.90 -21.94 -18.61
N GLU A 40 -16.82 -21.01 -18.83
CA GLU A 40 -18.02 -20.81 -18.02
C GLU A 40 -18.87 -22.09 -17.95
N ALA A 41 -19.11 -22.73 -19.09
CA ALA A 41 -19.84 -24.00 -19.16
C ALA A 41 -19.14 -25.12 -18.38
N SER A 42 -17.80 -25.20 -18.45
CA SER A 42 -17.03 -26.22 -17.73
C SER A 42 -17.06 -26.06 -16.21
N LEU A 43 -17.26 -24.83 -15.73
CA LEU A 43 -17.31 -24.47 -14.30
C LEU A 43 -18.73 -24.40 -13.76
N GLY A 44 -19.73 -24.31 -14.65
CA GLY A 44 -21.13 -24.13 -14.26
C GLY A 44 -21.45 -22.76 -13.68
N VAL A 45 -20.62 -21.73 -13.94
CA VAL A 45 -20.79 -20.36 -13.46
C VAL A 45 -20.60 -19.35 -14.58
N THR A 46 -21.23 -18.20 -14.44
CA THR A 46 -21.00 -17.04 -15.32
C THR A 46 -19.87 -16.20 -14.76
N ILE A 47 -18.80 -16.00 -15.52
CA ILE A 47 -17.63 -15.19 -15.10
C ILE A 47 -17.84 -13.74 -15.47
N PHE A 48 -18.45 -13.48 -16.63
CA PHE A 48 -18.61 -12.13 -17.17
C PHE A 48 -20.06 -11.81 -17.52
N ASP A 49 -20.52 -10.65 -17.05
CA ASP A 49 -21.75 -10.02 -17.53
C ASP A 49 -21.44 -9.01 -18.64
N ARG A 50 -22.31 -8.99 -19.68
CA ARG A 50 -22.27 -7.97 -20.72
C ARG A 50 -23.07 -6.76 -20.28
N SER A 51 -22.43 -5.61 -20.22
CA SER A 51 -23.08 -4.34 -19.91
C SER A 51 -22.80 -3.27 -20.96
N ALA A 52 -23.51 -2.15 -20.89
CA ALA A 52 -23.21 -0.98 -21.72
C ALA A 52 -21.78 -0.44 -21.52
N LYS A 53 -21.14 -0.79 -20.42
CA LYS A 53 -19.74 -0.43 -20.09
C LYS A 53 -18.71 -1.47 -20.57
N GLY A 54 -19.15 -2.55 -21.22
CA GLY A 54 -18.31 -3.66 -21.67
C GLY A 54 -18.50 -4.94 -20.86
N MET A 55 -17.44 -5.72 -20.73
CA MET A 55 -17.41 -6.97 -19.96
C MET A 55 -17.10 -6.64 -18.50
N VAL A 56 -17.99 -7.04 -17.60
CA VAL A 56 -17.86 -6.80 -16.14
C VAL A 56 -17.84 -8.17 -15.46
N LEU A 57 -16.98 -8.32 -14.45
CA LEU A 57 -16.93 -9.56 -13.64
C LEU A 57 -18.19 -9.71 -12.79
N THR A 58 -18.72 -10.93 -12.76
CA THR A 58 -19.68 -11.34 -11.73
C THR A 58 -18.98 -11.58 -10.40
N PRO A 59 -19.68 -11.75 -9.26
CA PRO A 59 -19.07 -12.16 -8.00
C PRO A 59 -18.25 -13.46 -8.12
N ASP A 60 -18.78 -14.47 -8.84
CA ASP A 60 -18.06 -15.71 -9.13
C ASP A 60 -16.87 -15.48 -10.06
N GLY A 61 -17.00 -14.56 -11.02
CA GLY A 61 -15.95 -14.12 -11.92
C GLY A 61 -14.78 -13.47 -11.17
N GLU A 62 -15.03 -12.64 -10.16
CA GLU A 62 -13.97 -12.05 -9.32
C GLU A 62 -13.18 -13.12 -8.57
N VAL A 63 -13.88 -14.11 -8.01
CA VAL A 63 -13.26 -15.25 -7.35
C VAL A 63 -12.42 -16.05 -8.35
N PHE A 64 -12.99 -16.38 -9.49
CA PHE A 64 -12.31 -17.14 -10.53
C PHE A 64 -11.03 -16.43 -11.04
N VAL A 65 -11.13 -15.16 -11.44
CA VAL A 65 -9.98 -14.39 -11.98
C VAL A 65 -8.86 -14.27 -10.95
N ARG A 66 -9.19 -14.14 -9.68
CA ARG A 66 -8.19 -14.14 -8.60
C ARG A 66 -7.39 -15.46 -8.55
N TYR A 67 -8.07 -16.61 -8.60
CA TYR A 67 -7.40 -17.91 -8.65
C TYR A 67 -6.66 -18.15 -9.97
N ALA A 68 -7.25 -17.73 -11.10
CA ALA A 68 -6.62 -17.84 -12.40
C ALA A 68 -5.28 -17.09 -12.46
N ARG A 69 -5.23 -15.86 -11.94
CA ARG A 69 -3.98 -15.09 -11.82
C ARG A 69 -2.93 -15.80 -10.95
N SER A 70 -3.36 -16.40 -9.82
CA SER A 70 -2.45 -17.14 -8.95
C SER A 70 -1.82 -18.35 -9.65
N ILE A 71 -2.64 -19.13 -10.38
CA ILE A 71 -2.15 -20.28 -11.14
C ILE A 71 -1.19 -19.86 -12.24
N LEU A 72 -1.53 -18.82 -13.02
CA LEU A 72 -0.66 -18.34 -14.09
C LEU A 72 0.70 -17.87 -13.57
N ARG A 73 0.73 -17.16 -12.44
CA ARG A 73 2.01 -16.77 -11.79
C ARG A 73 2.84 -17.96 -11.34
N GLN A 74 2.21 -19.02 -10.84
CA GLN A 74 2.93 -20.25 -10.49
C GLN A 74 3.53 -20.93 -11.73
N VAL A 75 2.82 -20.90 -12.85
CA VAL A 75 3.34 -21.42 -14.14
C VAL A 75 4.51 -20.56 -14.60
N ASP A 76 4.37 -19.23 -14.60
CA ASP A 76 5.44 -18.30 -14.96
C ASP A 76 6.69 -18.50 -14.07
N ALA A 77 6.50 -18.74 -12.76
CA ALA A 77 7.60 -19.04 -11.83
C ALA A 77 8.30 -20.37 -12.17
N ILE A 78 7.54 -21.39 -12.56
CA ILE A 78 8.13 -22.67 -13.01
C ILE A 78 8.92 -22.48 -14.30
N GLU A 79 8.36 -21.76 -15.28
CA GLU A 79 9.03 -21.44 -16.53
C GLU A 79 10.35 -20.64 -16.28
N GLU A 80 10.34 -19.71 -15.32
CA GLU A 80 11.50 -18.92 -14.90
C GLU A 80 12.60 -19.81 -14.30
N VAL A 81 12.25 -20.75 -13.43
CA VAL A 81 13.20 -21.72 -12.80
C VAL A 81 13.88 -22.61 -13.84
N PHE A 82 13.16 -23.01 -14.89
CA PHE A 82 13.68 -23.91 -15.93
C PHE A 82 14.20 -23.22 -17.18
N SER A 83 14.04 -21.89 -17.31
CA SER A 83 14.61 -21.11 -18.41
C SER A 83 16.15 -21.10 -18.29
N LYS A 84 16.81 -21.90 -19.09
CA LYS A 84 18.25 -22.03 -19.10
C LYS A 84 18.93 -20.70 -19.44
N GLY A 85 19.66 -20.11 -18.49
CA GLY A 85 20.68 -19.09 -18.75
C GLY A 85 20.44 -17.71 -18.17
N THR A 86 19.35 -17.44 -17.45
CA THR A 86 19.24 -16.21 -16.67
C THR A 86 19.58 -16.49 -15.22
N THR A 87 20.59 -15.81 -14.68
CA THR A 87 20.80 -15.74 -13.23
C THR A 87 19.47 -15.30 -12.61
N GLU A 88 18.90 -16.16 -11.79
CA GLU A 88 17.59 -15.93 -11.16
C GLU A 88 17.63 -14.59 -10.41
N LYS A 89 16.82 -13.63 -10.85
CA LYS A 89 16.72 -12.34 -10.17
C LYS A 89 16.04 -12.54 -8.83
N LYS A 90 16.71 -12.19 -7.74
CA LYS A 90 16.03 -12.13 -6.43
C LYS A 90 14.98 -11.02 -6.46
N LYS A 91 13.77 -11.35 -6.06
CA LYS A 91 12.63 -10.40 -6.06
C LYS A 91 12.27 -10.01 -4.62
N PHE A 92 12.04 -8.72 -4.41
CA PHE A 92 11.49 -8.20 -3.17
C PHE A 92 10.36 -7.22 -3.49
N SER A 93 9.24 -7.31 -2.79
CA SER A 93 8.13 -6.40 -3.01
C SER A 93 7.38 -6.08 -1.72
N ILE A 94 7.24 -4.79 -1.43
CA ILE A 94 6.53 -4.32 -0.25
C ILE A 94 5.68 -3.09 -0.54
N SER A 95 4.46 -3.05 -0.01
CA SER A 95 3.62 -1.85 0.03
C SER A 95 3.47 -1.34 1.46
N VAL A 96 3.66 -0.04 1.67
CA VAL A 96 3.85 0.55 3.00
C VAL A 96 3.03 1.85 3.16
N PRO A 97 2.69 2.25 4.40
CA PRO A 97 2.16 3.58 4.65
C PRO A 97 3.25 4.65 4.40
N ARG A 98 2.83 5.90 4.25
CA ARG A 98 3.76 7.04 4.18
C ARG A 98 4.38 7.29 5.55
N ALA A 99 5.44 6.55 5.85
CA ALA A 99 6.13 6.54 7.15
C ALA A 99 7.63 6.73 6.97
N SER A 100 8.18 7.79 7.56
CA SER A 100 9.60 8.13 7.39
C SER A 100 10.55 7.06 7.93
N TYR A 101 10.21 6.41 9.04
CA TYR A 101 11.02 5.34 9.59
C TYR A 101 11.06 4.09 8.68
N VAL A 102 9.98 3.81 7.95
CA VAL A 102 9.95 2.72 6.97
C VAL A 102 10.81 3.03 5.76
N THR A 103 10.78 4.29 5.30
CA THR A 103 11.65 4.75 4.20
C THR A 103 13.11 4.74 4.63
N ASP A 104 13.42 5.11 5.88
CA ASP A 104 14.78 5.02 6.44
C ASP A 104 15.26 3.56 6.47
N ALA A 105 14.41 2.64 6.95
CA ALA A 105 14.69 1.21 6.90
C ALA A 105 14.96 0.70 5.49
N PHE A 106 14.16 1.14 4.52
CA PHE A 106 14.33 0.74 3.13
C PHE A 106 15.61 1.30 2.51
N ALA A 107 15.99 2.52 2.86
CA ALA A 107 17.26 3.11 2.44
C ALA A 107 18.46 2.31 2.97
N GLU A 108 18.44 1.92 4.25
CA GLU A 108 19.48 1.07 4.83
C GLU A 108 19.49 -0.34 4.22
N PHE A 109 18.33 -0.96 4.02
CA PHE A 109 18.19 -2.23 3.31
C PHE A 109 18.83 -2.16 1.91
N SER A 110 18.59 -1.10 1.16
CA SER A 110 19.12 -0.96 -0.21
C SER A 110 20.65 -0.95 -0.28
N LYS A 111 21.34 -0.53 0.79
CA LYS A 111 22.81 -0.54 0.88
C LYS A 111 23.39 -1.94 1.09
N LEU A 112 22.57 -2.88 1.58
CA LEU A 112 22.97 -4.25 1.87
C LEU A 112 22.81 -5.20 0.69
N LEU A 113 22.24 -4.72 -0.42
CA LEU A 113 22.03 -5.53 -1.61
C LEU A 113 23.37 -5.89 -2.24
N ASP A 114 23.55 -7.18 -2.52
CA ASP A 114 24.72 -7.69 -3.21
C ASP A 114 24.79 -7.14 -4.63
N LYS A 115 25.97 -6.63 -5.00
CA LYS A 115 26.21 -6.01 -6.32
C LYS A 115 26.27 -7.02 -7.46
N ASP A 116 26.62 -8.26 -7.14
CA ASP A 116 26.82 -9.32 -8.13
C ASP A 116 25.56 -10.14 -8.39
N THR A 117 24.54 -9.97 -7.55
CA THR A 117 23.27 -10.67 -7.68
C THR A 117 22.23 -9.79 -8.36
N PRO A 118 21.64 -10.16 -9.50
CA PRO A 118 20.53 -9.44 -10.09
C PRO A 118 19.34 -9.40 -9.14
N VAL A 119 18.79 -8.19 -8.88
CA VAL A 119 17.63 -8.00 -8.01
C VAL A 119 16.56 -7.18 -8.70
N GLU A 120 15.31 -7.43 -8.36
CA GLU A 120 14.16 -6.64 -8.79
C GLU A 120 13.34 -6.28 -7.56
N ILE A 121 13.22 -4.98 -7.27
CA ILE A 121 12.65 -4.49 -6.01
C ILE A 121 11.52 -3.53 -6.29
N PHE A 122 10.35 -3.80 -5.66
CA PHE A 122 9.17 -2.95 -5.72
C PHE A 122 8.85 -2.41 -4.32
N TYR A 123 9.01 -1.11 -4.15
CA TYR A 123 8.65 -0.38 -2.95
C TYR A 123 7.54 0.63 -3.28
N LYS A 124 6.38 0.51 -2.64
CA LYS A 124 5.22 1.36 -2.94
C LYS A 124 4.65 1.97 -1.67
N GLU A 125 4.67 3.28 -1.59
CA GLU A 125 3.92 4.00 -0.56
C GLU A 125 2.45 4.12 -0.96
N THR A 126 1.54 3.73 -0.07
CA THR A 126 0.10 3.77 -0.33
C THR A 126 -0.70 3.74 0.97
N ASN A 127 -2.03 3.78 0.89
CA ASN A 127 -2.91 3.63 2.05
C ASN A 127 -3.19 2.15 2.39
N SER A 128 -3.73 1.92 3.57
CA SER A 128 -3.98 0.58 4.12
C SER A 128 -4.91 -0.27 3.26
N MET A 129 -5.96 0.32 2.67
CA MET A 129 -6.89 -0.41 1.80
C MET A 129 -6.23 -0.88 0.50
N ARG A 130 -5.40 -0.02 -0.10
CA ARG A 130 -4.62 -0.40 -1.31
C ARG A 130 -3.55 -1.43 -0.97
N SER A 131 -2.86 -1.30 0.18
CA SER A 131 -1.92 -2.32 0.65
C SER A 131 -2.59 -3.67 0.85
N MET A 132 -3.77 -3.69 1.47
CA MET A 132 -4.58 -4.90 1.62
C MET A 132 -4.94 -5.51 0.25
N LYS A 133 -5.39 -4.69 -0.70
CA LYS A 133 -5.69 -5.15 -2.06
C LYS A 133 -4.44 -5.72 -2.75
N ASN A 134 -3.31 -5.03 -2.67
CA ASN A 134 -2.05 -5.45 -3.28
C ASN A 134 -1.62 -6.85 -2.79
N ILE A 135 -1.70 -7.13 -1.49
CA ILE A 135 -1.30 -8.43 -0.95
C ILE A 135 -2.30 -9.54 -1.30
N LEU A 136 -3.60 -9.22 -1.29
CA LEU A 136 -4.64 -10.19 -1.65
C LEU A 136 -4.63 -10.55 -3.14
N GLN A 137 -4.21 -9.62 -4.01
CA GLN A 137 -4.02 -9.85 -5.45
C GLN A 137 -2.64 -10.43 -5.77
N ASP A 138 -1.79 -10.66 -4.74
CA ASP A 138 -0.42 -11.16 -4.84
C ASP A 138 0.49 -10.27 -5.71
N GLU A 139 0.18 -8.99 -5.80
CA GLU A 139 1.03 -7.99 -6.48
C GLU A 139 2.26 -7.64 -5.63
N TYR A 140 2.12 -7.73 -4.30
CA TYR A 140 3.18 -7.51 -3.31
C TYR A 140 3.19 -8.66 -2.31
N LYS A 141 4.38 -9.08 -1.89
CA LYS A 141 4.58 -10.19 -0.94
C LYS A 141 4.46 -9.77 0.51
N LEU A 142 4.94 -8.56 0.80
CA LEU A 142 4.82 -7.93 2.12
C LEU A 142 3.96 -6.66 2.04
N CYS A 143 3.30 -6.33 3.13
CA CYS A 143 2.77 -5.00 3.32
C CYS A 143 2.84 -4.55 4.78
N ILE A 144 2.89 -3.23 5.00
CA ILE A 144 2.68 -2.62 6.30
C ILE A 144 1.31 -1.93 6.27
N ILE A 145 0.43 -2.35 7.16
CA ILE A 145 -0.91 -1.81 7.30
C ILE A 145 -0.94 -0.89 8.53
N ARG A 146 -1.35 0.36 8.30
CA ARG A 146 -1.55 1.36 9.37
C ARG A 146 -3.03 1.55 9.65
N TYR A 147 -3.43 1.50 10.92
CA TYR A 147 -4.81 1.78 11.33
C TYR A 147 -4.87 2.35 12.75
N ALA A 148 -5.94 3.08 13.05
CA ALA A 148 -6.20 3.55 14.40
C ALA A 148 -6.57 2.37 15.33
N GLU A 149 -6.12 2.40 16.58
CA GLU A 149 -6.30 1.33 17.57
C GLU A 149 -7.78 0.89 17.71
N GLY A 150 -8.72 1.80 17.56
CA GLY A 150 -10.15 1.49 17.59
C GLY A 150 -10.59 0.47 16.54
N TYR A 151 -9.83 0.30 15.46
CA TYR A 151 -10.11 -0.69 14.40
C TYR A 151 -9.32 -2.00 14.55
N ASP A 152 -8.60 -2.21 15.67
CA ASP A 152 -7.73 -3.39 15.88
C ASP A 152 -8.49 -4.70 15.68
N LYS A 153 -9.68 -4.82 16.28
CA LYS A 153 -10.53 -6.01 16.16
C LYS A 153 -10.97 -6.28 14.72
N TYR A 154 -11.34 -5.23 13.98
CA TYR A 154 -11.75 -5.33 12.58
C TYR A 154 -10.60 -5.83 11.70
N TYR A 155 -9.41 -5.22 11.83
CA TYR A 155 -8.26 -5.62 11.00
C TYR A 155 -7.80 -7.04 11.32
N LYS A 156 -7.72 -7.42 12.60
CA LYS A 156 -7.35 -8.78 13.01
C LYS A 156 -8.32 -9.83 12.45
N SER A 157 -9.62 -9.61 12.59
CA SER A 157 -10.63 -10.49 11.99
C SER A 157 -10.47 -10.59 10.47
N THR A 158 -10.24 -9.48 9.79
CA THR A 158 -10.02 -9.43 8.35
C THR A 158 -8.76 -10.19 7.95
N PHE A 159 -7.65 -10.06 8.69
CA PHE A 159 -6.41 -10.80 8.42
C PHE A 159 -6.65 -12.30 8.54
N ASP A 160 -7.30 -12.74 9.61
CA ASP A 160 -7.59 -14.16 9.84
C ASP A 160 -8.50 -14.74 8.75
N GLU A 161 -9.59 -14.04 8.41
CA GLU A 161 -10.52 -14.46 7.35
C GLU A 161 -9.87 -14.54 5.96
N LYS A 162 -8.90 -13.68 5.69
CA LYS A 162 -8.18 -13.63 4.41
C LYS A 162 -6.94 -14.51 4.35
N GLY A 163 -6.64 -15.27 5.42
CA GLY A 163 -5.48 -16.15 5.47
C GLY A 163 -4.15 -15.39 5.46
N LEU A 164 -4.08 -14.28 6.21
CA LEU A 164 -2.88 -13.46 6.35
C LEU A 164 -2.23 -13.69 7.72
N THR A 165 -0.91 -13.64 7.75
CA THR A 165 -0.10 -13.55 8.97
C THR A 165 0.19 -12.08 9.23
N TYR A 166 0.18 -11.67 10.50
CA TYR A 166 0.43 -10.28 10.88
C TYR A 166 1.25 -10.19 12.16
N GLU A 167 2.13 -9.20 12.22
CA GLU A 167 2.98 -8.90 13.35
C GLU A 167 2.99 -7.40 13.65
N LEU A 168 2.82 -7.02 14.93
CA LEU A 168 2.85 -5.64 15.36
C LEU A 168 4.27 -5.09 15.25
N ILE A 169 4.46 -4.07 14.42
CA ILE A 169 5.72 -3.35 14.32
C ILE A 169 5.83 -2.33 15.47
N THR A 170 4.85 -1.42 15.55
CA THR A 170 4.85 -0.34 16.55
C THR A 170 3.46 0.22 16.80
N GLU A 171 3.28 0.82 17.98
CA GLU A 171 2.15 1.69 18.31
C GLU A 171 2.69 3.11 18.52
N PHE A 172 1.94 4.11 18.09
CA PHE A 172 2.33 5.51 18.21
C PHE A 172 1.12 6.45 18.19
N GLN A 173 1.36 7.69 18.58
CA GLN A 173 0.46 8.80 18.35
C GLN A 173 1.01 9.67 17.21
N TYR A 174 0.15 10.26 16.41
CA TYR A 174 0.59 11.26 15.45
C TYR A 174 1.12 12.48 16.18
N VAL A 175 2.19 13.03 15.64
CA VAL A 175 2.82 14.27 16.03
C VAL A 175 2.58 15.34 14.97
N LEU A 176 2.69 16.59 15.35
CA LEU A 176 2.66 17.74 14.45
C LEU A 176 4.05 17.90 13.81
N LEU A 177 4.10 17.95 12.49
CA LEU A 177 5.29 18.30 11.72
C LEU A 177 5.11 19.71 11.17
N MET A 178 6.11 20.57 11.37
CA MET A 178 6.08 21.96 10.90
C MET A 178 7.49 22.51 10.67
N SER A 179 7.59 23.68 10.07
CA SER A 179 8.87 24.41 9.96
C SER A 179 9.44 24.73 11.34
N LYS A 180 10.77 24.71 11.50
CA LYS A 180 11.45 25.25 12.67
C LYS A 180 11.16 26.75 12.89
N ASN A 181 10.80 27.46 11.83
CA ASN A 181 10.45 28.87 11.84
C ASN A 181 8.97 29.13 12.16
N SER A 182 8.18 28.11 12.40
CA SER A 182 6.78 28.25 12.82
C SER A 182 6.69 28.87 14.21
N THR A 183 5.75 29.77 14.43
CA THR A 183 5.49 30.33 15.77
C THR A 183 5.04 29.26 16.78
N LEU A 184 4.55 28.11 16.29
CA LEU A 184 4.18 26.97 17.12
C LEU A 184 5.39 26.14 17.57
N ALA A 185 6.54 26.30 16.90
CA ALA A 185 7.73 25.50 17.19
C ALA A 185 8.26 25.72 18.64
N GLU A 186 8.16 26.96 19.14
CA GLU A 186 8.63 27.35 20.47
C GLU A 186 7.55 27.28 21.56
N LYS A 187 6.30 27.01 21.17
CA LYS A 187 5.18 26.96 22.13
C LYS A 187 5.32 25.75 23.04
N GLU A 188 5.19 25.91 24.35
CA GLU A 188 5.34 24.82 25.32
C GLU A 188 4.29 23.73 25.12
N ASN A 189 3.02 24.10 25.04
CA ASN A 189 1.90 23.20 24.81
C ASN A 189 1.09 23.68 23.59
N ILE A 190 0.98 22.85 22.58
CA ILE A 190 0.17 23.12 21.39
C ILE A 190 -1.20 22.49 21.58
N THR A 191 -2.26 23.31 21.41
CA THR A 191 -3.66 22.89 21.51
C THR A 191 -4.30 22.84 20.13
N PHE A 192 -5.49 22.22 20.02
CA PHE A 192 -6.26 22.24 18.77
C PHE A 192 -6.68 23.65 18.35
N ASP A 193 -6.92 24.54 19.30
CA ASP A 193 -7.24 25.95 19.00
C ASP A 193 -6.09 26.68 18.29
N ASP A 194 -4.84 26.36 18.63
CA ASP A 194 -3.66 26.93 17.97
C ASP A 194 -3.53 26.54 16.49
N LEU A 195 -4.16 25.43 16.12
CA LEU A 195 -4.13 24.89 14.74
C LEU A 195 -5.25 25.44 13.87
N ARG A 196 -6.28 26.06 14.45
CA ARG A 196 -7.52 26.46 13.76
C ARG A 196 -7.26 27.41 12.58
N ASP A 197 -6.36 28.38 12.76
CA ASP A 197 -6.04 29.40 11.76
C ASP A 197 -4.85 29.00 10.86
N ARG A 198 -4.26 27.83 11.09
CA ARG A 198 -3.15 27.30 10.33
C ARG A 198 -3.61 26.51 9.11
N ILE A 199 -2.70 26.28 8.20
CA ILE A 199 -2.94 25.46 7.02
C ILE A 199 -2.47 24.05 7.28
N GLU A 200 -3.40 23.10 7.29
CA GLU A 200 -3.04 21.69 7.41
C GLU A 200 -2.73 21.11 6.02
N ILE A 201 -1.59 20.43 5.92
CA ILE A 201 -1.25 19.61 4.77
C ILE A 201 -1.72 18.18 5.06
N ALA A 202 -2.49 17.59 4.17
CA ALA A 202 -3.01 16.24 4.30
C ALA A 202 -2.84 15.45 3.01
N HIS A 203 -2.71 14.12 3.11
CA HIS A 203 -2.74 13.28 1.93
C HIS A 203 -4.17 13.11 1.40
N ALA A 204 -4.30 13.14 0.07
CA ALA A 204 -5.59 13.05 -0.61
C ALA A 204 -6.13 11.61 -0.75
N ASP A 205 -5.40 10.61 -0.30
CA ASP A 205 -5.84 9.22 -0.40
C ASP A 205 -6.89 8.90 0.67
N PRO A 206 -8.12 8.55 0.28
CA PRO A 206 -9.13 8.14 1.25
C PRO A 206 -8.73 6.81 1.91
N TYR A 207 -8.86 6.76 3.23
CA TYR A 207 -8.70 5.51 4.00
C TYR A 207 -9.90 4.58 3.80
N VAL A 208 -11.08 5.15 3.66
CA VAL A 208 -12.32 4.40 3.43
C VAL A 208 -12.84 4.73 2.03
N PRO A 209 -12.87 3.76 1.10
CA PRO A 209 -13.20 4.02 -0.31
C PRO A 209 -14.61 4.58 -0.56
N SER A 210 -15.52 4.43 0.39
CA SER A 210 -16.93 4.84 0.29
C SER A 210 -17.23 6.23 0.86
N LEU A 211 -16.24 6.86 1.54
CA LEU A 211 -16.45 8.16 2.18
C LEU A 211 -15.73 9.29 1.43
N PRO A 212 -16.31 10.50 1.37
CA PRO A 212 -15.61 11.70 0.93
C PRO A 212 -14.37 11.96 1.78
N LEU A 213 -13.31 12.54 1.20
CA LEU A 213 -12.04 12.85 1.89
C LEU A 213 -12.23 13.65 3.19
N SER A 214 -13.18 14.57 3.20
CA SER A 214 -13.51 15.37 4.38
C SER A 214 -14.09 14.54 5.53
N GLU A 215 -14.87 13.50 5.23
CA GLU A 215 -15.46 12.64 6.26
C GLU A 215 -14.44 11.62 6.78
N VAL A 216 -13.62 11.05 5.91
CA VAL A 216 -12.53 10.16 6.31
C VAL A 216 -11.57 10.87 7.24
N LYS A 217 -11.22 12.11 6.93
CA LYS A 217 -10.34 12.91 7.76
C LYS A 217 -10.91 13.15 9.16
N LYS A 218 -12.22 13.40 9.28
CA LYS A 218 -12.90 13.60 10.57
C LYS A 218 -12.81 12.39 11.50
N GLU A 219 -12.84 11.19 10.93
CA GLU A 219 -12.76 9.96 11.73
C GLU A 219 -11.33 9.64 12.18
N GLU A 220 -10.32 9.98 11.36
CA GLU A 220 -8.94 9.55 11.59
C GLU A 220 -8.04 10.63 12.20
N LEU A 221 -8.23 11.87 11.83
CA LEU A 221 -7.44 13.00 12.31
C LEU A 221 -8.34 14.00 13.01
N PRO A 222 -7.81 14.79 13.95
CA PRO A 222 -8.53 15.92 14.53
C PRO A 222 -8.93 16.91 13.42
N ASP A 223 -10.22 17.14 13.25
CA ASP A 223 -10.75 18.06 12.23
C ASP A 223 -10.85 19.47 12.79
N ASN A 224 -9.71 20.10 12.99
CA ASN A 224 -9.63 21.41 13.65
C ASN A 224 -9.20 22.54 12.71
N SER A 225 -8.75 22.23 11.49
CA SER A 225 -8.32 23.25 10.54
C SER A 225 -9.39 23.48 9.47
N GLN A 226 -9.72 24.75 9.23
CA GLN A 226 -10.59 25.16 8.12
C GLN A 226 -9.81 25.38 6.82
N ARG A 227 -8.47 25.35 6.87
CA ARG A 227 -7.57 25.61 5.75
C ARG A 227 -6.75 24.37 5.44
N LEU A 228 -6.96 23.78 4.27
CA LEU A 228 -6.42 22.47 3.89
C LEU A 228 -5.70 22.54 2.56
N ILE A 229 -4.53 21.93 2.49
CA ILE A 229 -3.81 21.60 1.25
C ILE A 229 -3.72 20.10 1.14
N PHE A 230 -4.36 19.53 0.11
CA PHE A 230 -4.24 18.12 -0.17
C PHE A 230 -3.07 17.84 -1.11
N VAL A 231 -2.17 16.94 -0.69
CA VAL A 231 -1.05 16.47 -1.50
C VAL A 231 -1.23 14.99 -1.84
N PHE A 232 -0.83 14.62 -3.05
CA PHE A 232 -0.88 13.24 -3.52
C PHE A 232 0.46 12.54 -3.33
N GLU A 233 1.56 13.27 -3.59
CA GLU A 233 2.91 12.74 -3.51
C GLU A 233 3.61 13.20 -2.22
N ARG A 234 4.29 12.26 -1.55
CA ARG A 234 4.95 12.53 -0.28
C ARG A 234 6.09 13.56 -0.38
N ALA A 235 6.80 13.59 -1.49
CA ALA A 235 7.92 14.52 -1.67
C ALA A 235 7.50 15.99 -1.50
N SER A 236 6.30 16.37 -1.97
CA SER A 236 5.78 17.73 -1.91
C SER A 236 5.54 18.23 -0.49
N GLN A 237 5.23 17.33 0.47
CA GLN A 237 4.92 17.74 1.85
C GLN A 237 6.10 18.40 2.55
N PHE A 238 7.31 17.87 2.38
CA PHE A 238 8.50 18.39 3.06
C PHE A 238 8.88 19.78 2.56
N GLU A 239 8.77 19.98 1.25
CA GLU A 239 9.04 21.29 0.63
C GLU A 239 8.02 22.35 1.06
N LEU A 240 6.73 22.00 1.08
CA LEU A 240 5.67 22.91 1.53
C LEU A 240 5.84 23.29 3.00
N LEU A 241 6.06 22.33 3.88
CA LEU A 241 6.28 22.55 5.31
C LEU A 241 7.53 23.39 5.58
N SER A 242 8.63 23.13 4.86
CA SER A 242 9.89 23.84 5.03
C SER A 242 9.77 25.32 4.65
N ARG A 243 9.03 25.64 3.58
CA ARG A 243 8.93 27.01 3.03
C ARG A 243 7.81 27.85 3.61
N ASN A 244 6.76 27.22 4.12
CA ASN A 244 5.62 27.94 4.68
C ASN A 244 5.47 27.64 6.18
N PRO A 245 5.92 28.55 7.08
CA PRO A 245 5.87 28.35 8.53
C PRO A 245 4.44 28.34 9.12
N ASP A 246 3.42 28.74 8.33
CA ASP A 246 2.01 28.66 8.74
C ASP A 246 1.38 27.30 8.43
N THR A 247 2.14 26.36 7.88
CA THR A 247 1.66 25.00 7.60
C THR A 247 2.06 24.01 8.67
N PHE A 248 1.23 23.00 8.86
CA PHE A 248 1.53 21.82 9.68
C PHE A 248 0.95 20.56 9.04
N MET A 249 1.41 19.41 9.52
CA MET A 249 0.90 18.11 9.10
C MET A 249 0.93 17.11 10.27
N TRP A 250 -0.10 16.27 10.37
CA TRP A 250 -0.09 15.12 11.27
C TRP A 250 0.70 13.96 10.65
N VAL A 251 1.74 13.50 11.36
CA VAL A 251 2.63 12.43 10.87
C VAL A 251 2.94 11.44 11.98
N SER A 252 3.28 10.19 11.62
CA SER A 252 4.02 9.32 12.55
C SER A 252 5.38 9.94 12.87
N PRO A 253 5.97 9.68 14.04
CA PRO A 253 7.29 10.18 14.38
C PRO A 253 8.30 10.01 13.25
N ILE A 254 9.14 11.02 13.07
CA ILE A 254 10.09 11.15 11.95
C ILE A 254 11.53 11.07 12.49
N PRO A 255 12.45 10.35 11.85
CA PRO A 255 13.86 10.34 12.21
C PRO A 255 14.48 11.74 12.21
N GLN A 256 15.30 12.06 13.22
CA GLN A 256 15.91 13.39 13.41
C GLN A 256 16.70 13.86 12.19
N GLU A 257 17.41 12.99 11.51
CA GLU A 257 18.19 13.32 10.32
C GLU A 257 17.33 13.90 9.19
N LEU A 258 16.06 13.42 9.06
CA LEU A 258 15.14 13.94 8.04
C LEU A 258 14.60 15.31 8.46
N LEU A 259 14.31 15.52 9.75
CA LEU A 259 13.90 16.81 10.28
C LEU A 259 14.98 17.86 10.03
N ASP A 260 16.23 17.55 10.33
CA ASP A 260 17.37 18.45 10.14
C ASP A 260 17.60 18.80 8.67
N ARG A 261 17.48 17.82 7.78
CA ARG A 261 17.63 18.01 6.32
C ARG A 261 16.68 19.05 5.76
N TYR A 262 15.44 19.09 6.25
CA TYR A 262 14.40 20.00 5.74
C TYR A 262 14.15 21.21 6.63
N GLY A 263 14.90 21.37 7.73
CA GLY A 263 14.67 22.48 8.67
C GLY A 263 13.28 22.39 9.35
N LEU A 264 12.85 21.18 9.65
CA LEU A 264 11.57 20.88 10.28
C LEU A 264 11.72 20.51 11.75
N ILE A 265 10.62 20.58 12.48
CA ILE A 265 10.50 20.12 13.86
C ILE A 265 9.21 19.33 14.01
N GLN A 266 9.25 18.32 14.87
CA GLN A 266 8.05 17.61 15.30
C GLN A 266 7.69 17.97 16.75
N ARG A 267 6.39 18.12 17.02
CA ARG A 267 5.86 18.49 18.33
C ARG A 267 4.67 17.61 18.69
N VAL A 268 4.58 17.23 19.93
CA VAL A 268 3.41 16.54 20.47
C VAL A 268 2.27 17.54 20.68
N CYS A 269 1.05 17.15 20.34
CA CYS A 269 -0.16 17.84 20.75
C CYS A 269 -0.87 16.99 21.80
N PRO A 270 -0.87 17.39 23.09
CA PRO A 270 -1.42 16.56 24.18
C PRO A 270 -2.91 16.23 24.02
N GLU A 271 -3.66 17.08 23.31
CA GLU A 271 -5.08 16.85 23.05
C GLU A 271 -5.32 15.72 22.04
N ASN A 272 -4.31 15.35 21.23
CA ASN A 272 -4.40 14.20 20.35
C ASN A 272 -4.07 12.91 21.09
N THR A 273 -5.09 12.21 21.57
CA THR A 273 -4.95 10.96 22.32
C THR A 273 -5.06 9.70 21.44
N ARG A 274 -5.31 9.85 20.15
CA ARG A 274 -5.52 8.72 19.23
C ARG A 274 -4.21 7.96 19.00
N LYS A 275 -4.30 6.63 19.16
CA LYS A 275 -3.18 5.72 18.90
C LYS A 275 -3.38 5.00 17.58
N TYR A 276 -2.28 4.73 16.93
CA TYR A 276 -2.20 4.02 15.66
C TYR A 276 -1.26 2.84 15.77
N LYS A 277 -1.52 1.83 14.96
CA LYS A 277 -0.68 0.63 14.84
C LYS A 277 -0.15 0.50 13.43
N ASP A 278 1.14 0.19 13.31
CA ASP A 278 1.73 -0.32 12.09
C ASP A 278 1.97 -1.83 12.26
N VAL A 279 1.44 -2.61 11.33
CA VAL A 279 1.46 -4.08 11.38
C VAL A 279 2.06 -4.59 10.08
N LEU A 280 3.09 -5.43 10.18
CA LEU A 280 3.65 -6.16 9.04
C LEU A 280 2.71 -7.32 8.71
N VAL A 281 2.38 -7.47 7.43
CA VAL A 281 1.42 -8.48 6.96
C VAL A 281 1.95 -9.17 5.73
N HIS A 282 1.77 -10.50 5.69
CA HIS A 282 2.03 -11.34 4.51
C HIS A 282 1.02 -12.50 4.45
N ARG A 283 0.97 -13.22 3.35
CA ARG A 283 0.10 -14.40 3.23
C ARG A 283 0.62 -15.54 4.11
N LYS A 284 -0.27 -16.35 4.69
CA LYS A 284 0.11 -17.52 5.51
C LYS A 284 0.90 -18.58 4.72
N ASP A 285 0.64 -18.70 3.41
CA ASP A 285 1.30 -19.62 2.50
C ASP A 285 2.58 -19.06 1.86
N TYR A 286 3.03 -17.87 2.28
CA TYR A 286 4.26 -17.23 1.82
C TYR A 286 5.39 -17.42 2.84
N GLU A 287 6.48 -18.06 2.41
CA GLU A 287 7.71 -18.20 3.18
C GLU A 287 8.60 -16.97 2.95
N LEU A 288 9.03 -16.34 4.05
CA LEU A 288 9.89 -15.14 3.97
C LEU A 288 11.25 -15.50 3.38
N THR A 289 11.66 -14.76 2.39
CA THR A 289 12.97 -14.86 1.73
C THR A 289 14.08 -14.19 2.55
N ASP A 290 15.34 -14.39 2.16
CA ASP A 290 16.48 -13.69 2.76
C ASP A 290 16.36 -12.16 2.63
N LEU A 291 15.83 -11.66 1.48
CA LEU A 291 15.61 -10.23 1.28
C LEU A 291 14.52 -9.68 2.20
N ASP A 292 13.44 -10.45 2.43
CA ASP A 292 12.38 -10.06 3.35
C ASP A 292 12.92 -9.95 4.78
N ASN A 293 13.66 -10.96 5.23
CA ASN A 293 14.28 -10.96 6.56
C ASN A 293 15.30 -9.83 6.72
N MET A 294 16.11 -9.57 5.72
CA MET A 294 17.05 -8.44 5.70
C MET A 294 16.32 -7.10 5.85
N PHE A 295 15.23 -6.90 5.14
CA PHE A 295 14.41 -5.68 5.27
C PHE A 295 13.77 -5.58 6.66
N ILE A 296 13.21 -6.66 7.19
CA ILE A 296 12.58 -6.71 8.52
C ILE A 296 13.59 -6.33 9.62
N GLU A 297 14.83 -6.79 9.52
CA GLU A 297 15.90 -6.38 10.46
C GLU A 297 16.16 -4.87 10.42
N GLN A 298 16.24 -4.26 9.22
CA GLN A 298 16.42 -2.82 9.10
C GLN A 298 15.18 -2.06 9.61
N LEU A 299 13.98 -2.59 9.38
CA LEU A 299 12.74 -2.02 9.91
C LEU A 299 12.73 -1.96 11.44
N VAL A 300 13.18 -3.03 12.10
CA VAL A 300 13.32 -3.07 13.58
C VAL A 300 14.36 -2.05 14.07
N LYS A 301 15.49 -1.89 13.38
CA LYS A 301 16.51 -0.89 13.72
C LYS A 301 15.99 0.54 13.58
N ALA A 302 15.35 0.85 12.44
CA ALA A 302 14.79 2.17 12.17
C ALA A 302 13.66 2.52 13.15
N LYS A 303 12.80 1.54 13.49
CA LYS A 303 11.79 1.69 14.54
C LYS A 303 12.44 2.10 15.86
N ARG A 304 13.45 1.37 16.36
CA ARG A 304 14.13 1.68 17.64
C ARG A 304 14.77 3.07 17.63
N LYS A 305 15.36 3.47 16.51
CA LYS A 305 15.95 4.81 16.32
C LYS A 305 14.91 5.93 16.40
N THR A 306 13.69 5.67 15.94
CA THR A 306 12.64 6.69 15.77
C THR A 306 11.71 6.80 16.99
N PHE A 307 11.41 5.68 17.64
CA PHE A 307 10.43 5.62 18.73
C PHE A 307 11.06 5.40 20.12
N GLY A 308 12.35 5.13 20.22
CA GLY A 308 13.11 4.93 21.46
C GLY A 308 13.17 3.46 21.77
#